data_1537cf508ec51a5137d0d79a40af66e6
#
_entry.id   1537cf508ec51a5137d0d79a40af66e6
#
_cell.length_a   1.000
_cell.length_b   1.000
_cell.length_c   1.000
_cell.angle_alpha   90.00
_cell.angle_beta   90.00
_cell.angle_gamma   90.00
#
_symmetry.space_group_name_H-M   'P 1'
#
loop_
_entity.id
_entity.type
_entity.pdbx_description
1 polymer ?
#
loop_
_entity_poly.entity_id
_entity_poly.type
_entity_poly.pdbx_seq_one_letter_code
_entity_poly.pdbx_strand_id
1 'polypeptide(L)'
;MYEQTYPNWELIIINDGCTDETEMFISDFLDDARVVYIKNENNQGLGYALNQGLKVAKFDLIAYLPSDDYYFENHLEMIEAPFRQDKDVVLVYTGVCYDISDSLIRANDTESKGVRKGFEMQLVQVAHKKVNERWVERSEWISDDLFAMYWRKLTIHGSFIRISDITCFWTPHPFQRHSIISEKHGGGLNRVRSHYKIQHPIRIRIAKEKFWDEYELYSDFKNITPAVEEQESLK
;
A
#
# COMPACT_ATOMS: atom_id res chain seq x y z
N MET A 1 -14.96 6.44 -6.61
CA MET A 1 -15.34 5.23 -7.37
C MET A 1 -16.46 5.48 -8.37
N TYR A 2 -17.52 6.16 -8.01
CA TYR A 2 -18.69 6.36 -8.89
C TYR A 2 -18.42 7.19 -10.16
N GLU A 3 -17.39 8.01 -10.16
CA GLU A 3 -16.95 8.83 -11.30
C GLU A 3 -15.99 8.11 -12.25
N GLN A 4 -15.68 6.84 -11.99
CA GLN A 4 -14.78 6.08 -12.87
C GLN A 4 -15.41 5.82 -14.23
N THR A 5 -14.65 6.06 -15.32
CA THR A 5 -15.08 5.79 -16.70
C THR A 5 -15.22 4.28 -16.96
N TYR A 6 -14.48 3.45 -16.24
CA TYR A 6 -14.60 1.98 -16.29
C TYR A 6 -15.75 1.50 -15.41
N PRO A 7 -16.80 0.89 -15.97
CA PRO A 7 -18.04 0.61 -15.23
C PRO A 7 -18.01 -0.69 -14.41
N ASN A 8 -17.12 -1.64 -14.75
CA ASN A 8 -17.15 -2.99 -14.19
C ASN A 8 -16.22 -3.11 -12.96
N TRP A 9 -16.69 -2.61 -11.83
CA TRP A 9 -15.99 -2.67 -10.57
C TRP A 9 -16.87 -3.13 -9.41
N GLU A 10 -16.26 -3.68 -8.38
CA GLU A 10 -16.81 -3.79 -7.04
C GLU A 10 -15.93 -3.00 -6.07
N LEU A 11 -16.51 -2.49 -5.01
CA LEU A 11 -15.82 -1.79 -3.94
C LEU A 11 -15.95 -2.58 -2.65
N ILE A 12 -14.81 -3.02 -2.10
CA ILE A 12 -14.75 -3.71 -0.83
C ILE A 12 -14.16 -2.75 0.20
N ILE A 13 -15.01 -2.28 1.10
CA ILE A 13 -14.64 -1.36 2.18
C ILE A 13 -14.30 -2.18 3.42
N ILE A 14 -13.07 -2.07 3.90
CA ILE A 14 -12.63 -2.72 5.13
C ILE A 14 -12.45 -1.64 6.21
N ASN A 15 -13.36 -1.63 7.18
CA ASN A 15 -13.23 -0.84 8.39
C ASN A 15 -12.45 -1.63 9.43
N ASP A 16 -11.19 -1.32 9.61
CA ASP A 16 -10.30 -2.04 10.53
C ASP A 16 -10.37 -1.48 11.97
N GLY A 17 -11.59 -1.40 12.50
CA GLY A 17 -11.86 -0.98 13.87
C GLY A 17 -11.78 0.55 14.04
N CYS A 18 -12.27 1.32 13.08
CA CYS A 18 -12.43 2.77 13.21
C CYS A 18 -13.45 3.10 14.30
N THR A 19 -13.15 4.15 15.06
CA THR A 19 -14.02 4.67 16.14
C THR A 19 -14.51 6.09 15.86
N ASP A 20 -14.24 6.59 14.66
CA ASP A 20 -14.64 7.89 14.15
C ASP A 20 -15.97 7.80 13.37
N GLU A 21 -16.28 8.86 12.64
CA GLU A 21 -17.51 9.01 11.87
C GLU A 21 -17.51 8.25 10.52
N THR A 22 -16.55 7.35 10.30
CA THR A 22 -16.39 6.61 9.02
C THR A 22 -17.70 5.94 8.60
N GLU A 23 -18.41 5.26 9.51
CA GLU A 23 -19.65 4.55 9.17
C GLU A 23 -20.77 5.50 8.73
N MET A 24 -20.84 6.68 9.30
CA MET A 24 -21.81 7.70 8.91
C MET A 24 -21.56 8.17 7.47
N PHE A 25 -20.28 8.39 7.10
CA PHE A 25 -19.94 8.84 5.75
C PHE A 25 -20.16 7.78 4.67
N ILE A 26 -20.00 6.51 4.98
CA ILE A 26 -20.16 5.44 3.99
C ILE A 26 -21.60 4.90 3.90
N SER A 27 -22.48 5.25 4.84
CA SER A 27 -23.82 4.67 4.95
C SER A 27 -24.63 4.76 3.66
N ASP A 28 -24.59 5.90 2.97
CA ASP A 28 -25.35 6.14 1.75
C ASP A 28 -24.90 5.28 0.55
N PHE A 29 -23.73 4.66 0.66
CA PHE A 29 -23.15 3.82 -0.40
C PHE A 29 -23.35 2.33 -0.15
N LEU A 30 -23.78 1.92 1.03
CA LEU A 30 -23.87 0.51 1.41
C LEU A 30 -25.04 -0.23 0.76
N ASP A 31 -26.03 0.50 0.21
CA ASP A 31 -27.17 -0.05 -0.53
C ASP A 31 -26.81 -0.40 -2.00
N ASP A 32 -25.65 0.03 -2.50
CA ASP A 32 -25.17 -0.34 -3.84
C ASP A 32 -24.72 -1.80 -3.86
N ALA A 33 -25.29 -2.60 -4.74
CA ALA A 33 -24.97 -4.03 -4.88
C ALA A 33 -23.50 -4.33 -5.25
N ARG A 34 -22.76 -3.31 -5.71
CA ARG A 34 -21.33 -3.38 -6.02
C ARG A 34 -20.46 -3.13 -4.78
N VAL A 35 -21.04 -2.68 -3.67
CA VAL A 35 -20.31 -2.35 -2.44
C VAL A 35 -20.41 -3.49 -1.44
N VAL A 36 -19.28 -3.93 -0.93
CA VAL A 36 -19.18 -4.90 0.17
C VAL A 36 -18.52 -4.19 1.35
N TYR A 37 -19.16 -4.24 2.52
CA TYR A 37 -18.62 -3.65 3.73
C TYR A 37 -18.25 -4.73 4.75
N ILE A 38 -17.03 -4.64 5.27
CA ILE A 38 -16.53 -5.52 6.34
C ILE A 38 -16.03 -4.64 7.49
N LYS A 39 -16.49 -4.93 8.69
CA LYS A 39 -16.06 -4.23 9.91
C LYS A 39 -15.37 -5.20 10.85
N ASN A 40 -14.18 -4.82 11.29
CA ASN A 40 -13.46 -5.47 12.39
C ASN A 40 -13.82 -4.78 13.71
N GLU A 41 -13.98 -5.54 14.78
CA GLU A 41 -14.21 -4.98 16.11
C GLU A 41 -13.02 -4.17 16.62
N ASN A 42 -11.82 -4.60 16.25
CA ASN A 42 -10.57 -3.96 16.66
C ASN A 42 -9.61 -3.92 15.48
N ASN A 43 -8.70 -2.94 15.51
CA ASN A 43 -7.66 -2.81 14.51
C ASN A 43 -6.72 -4.03 14.46
N GLN A 44 -6.75 -4.76 13.36
CA GLN A 44 -5.92 -5.94 13.08
C GLN A 44 -4.66 -5.59 12.29
N GLY A 45 -4.64 -4.42 11.67
CA GLY A 45 -3.54 -3.91 10.86
C GLY A 45 -3.75 -4.08 9.36
N LEU A 46 -3.05 -3.23 8.61
CA LEU A 46 -3.25 -3.08 7.17
C LEU A 46 -3.15 -4.41 6.40
N GLY A 47 -2.13 -5.24 6.67
CA GLY A 47 -1.97 -6.51 5.98
C GLY A 47 -3.16 -7.45 6.18
N TYR A 48 -3.72 -7.51 7.38
CA TYR A 48 -4.91 -8.30 7.67
C TYR A 48 -6.13 -7.76 6.92
N ALA A 49 -6.37 -6.45 6.95
CA ALA A 49 -7.46 -5.81 6.23
C ALA A 49 -7.37 -6.07 4.71
N LEU A 50 -6.18 -5.93 4.12
CA LEU A 50 -5.95 -6.22 2.72
C LEU A 50 -6.22 -7.71 2.38
N ASN A 51 -5.82 -8.63 3.25
CA ASN A 51 -6.10 -10.06 3.08
C ASN A 51 -7.61 -10.37 3.16
N GLN A 52 -8.36 -9.70 4.03
CA GLN A 52 -9.82 -9.82 4.05
C GLN A 52 -10.44 -9.40 2.70
N GLY A 53 -9.99 -8.26 2.14
CA GLY A 53 -10.43 -7.79 0.83
C GLY A 53 -10.11 -8.81 -0.27
N LEU A 54 -8.87 -9.31 -0.33
CA LEU A 54 -8.46 -10.32 -1.29
C LEU A 54 -9.31 -11.59 -1.22
N LYS A 55 -9.69 -12.01 -0.02
CA LYS A 55 -10.48 -13.22 0.20
C LYS A 55 -11.89 -13.12 -0.39
N VAL A 56 -12.53 -11.96 -0.26
CA VAL A 56 -13.93 -11.75 -0.68
C VAL A 56 -14.06 -11.20 -2.09
N ALA A 57 -13.01 -10.65 -2.67
CA ALA A 57 -12.99 -10.11 -4.03
C ALA A 57 -13.46 -11.16 -5.05
N LYS A 58 -14.41 -10.78 -5.90
CA LYS A 58 -15.01 -11.62 -6.92
C LYS A 58 -14.28 -11.54 -8.26
N PHE A 59 -13.66 -10.39 -8.54
CA PHE A 59 -12.95 -10.17 -9.80
C PHE A 59 -11.47 -10.59 -9.69
N ASP A 60 -10.89 -10.84 -10.87
CA ASP A 60 -9.50 -11.29 -10.99
C ASP A 60 -8.47 -10.15 -10.92
N LEU A 61 -8.91 -8.91 -11.06
CA LEU A 61 -8.05 -7.73 -10.92
C LEU A 61 -8.34 -7.03 -9.61
N ILE A 62 -7.29 -6.74 -8.89
CA ILE A 62 -7.32 -6.09 -7.59
C ILE A 62 -6.63 -4.73 -7.69
N ALA A 63 -7.31 -3.68 -7.31
CA ALA A 63 -6.77 -2.33 -7.13
C ALA A 63 -7.03 -1.85 -5.70
N TYR A 64 -6.27 -0.90 -5.23
CA TYR A 64 -6.31 -0.45 -3.84
C TYR A 64 -6.56 1.05 -3.76
N LEU A 65 -7.51 1.45 -2.93
CA LEU A 65 -7.81 2.84 -2.67
C LEU A 65 -7.76 3.10 -1.15
N PRO A 66 -6.62 3.56 -0.61
CA PRO A 66 -6.54 4.05 0.76
C PRO A 66 -7.57 5.15 1.02
N SER A 67 -8.06 5.26 2.25
CA SER A 67 -9.14 6.19 2.60
C SER A 67 -8.75 7.68 2.50
N ASP A 68 -7.47 7.97 2.49
CA ASP A 68 -6.88 9.30 2.37
C ASP A 68 -6.45 9.67 0.95
N ASP A 69 -6.53 8.71 0.01
CA ASP A 69 -6.13 8.87 -1.39
C ASP A 69 -7.34 8.91 -2.32
N TYR A 70 -7.14 9.27 -3.59
CA TYR A 70 -8.21 9.20 -4.57
C TYR A 70 -7.73 8.89 -5.99
N TYR A 71 -8.63 8.31 -6.79
CA TYR A 71 -8.48 8.05 -8.21
C TYR A 71 -9.02 9.20 -9.05
N PHE A 72 -8.34 9.53 -10.15
CA PHE A 72 -8.93 10.33 -11.21
C PHE A 72 -9.92 9.47 -12.00
N GLU A 73 -10.82 10.09 -12.73
CA GLU A 73 -11.95 9.41 -13.39
C GLU A 73 -11.54 8.25 -14.32
N ASN A 74 -10.37 8.36 -14.92
CA ASN A 74 -9.85 7.39 -15.89
C ASN A 74 -8.94 6.29 -15.28
N HIS A 75 -8.76 6.27 -13.95
CA HIS A 75 -7.77 5.40 -13.32
C HIS A 75 -8.02 3.91 -13.63
N LEU A 76 -9.23 3.42 -13.38
CA LEU A 76 -9.53 2.00 -13.56
C LEU A 76 -9.47 1.58 -15.03
N GLU A 77 -9.87 2.43 -15.95
CA GLU A 77 -9.78 2.16 -17.38
C GLU A 77 -8.33 2.03 -17.84
N MET A 78 -7.49 2.98 -17.42
CA MET A 78 -6.07 2.99 -17.78
C MET A 78 -5.32 1.79 -17.21
N ILE A 79 -5.58 1.45 -15.94
CA ILE A 79 -4.83 0.40 -15.25
C ILE A 79 -5.27 -1.00 -15.68
N GLU A 80 -6.50 -1.17 -16.16
CA GLU A 80 -7.04 -2.44 -16.65
C GLU A 80 -6.54 -2.80 -18.05
N ALA A 81 -6.35 -1.81 -18.92
CA ALA A 81 -6.04 -2.03 -20.34
C ALA A 81 -4.84 -2.95 -20.63
N PRO A 82 -3.69 -2.87 -19.93
CA PRO A 82 -2.57 -3.77 -20.17
C PRO A 82 -2.88 -5.23 -19.87
N PHE A 83 -3.72 -5.55 -18.90
CA PHE A 83 -4.07 -6.93 -18.57
C PHE A 83 -4.87 -7.61 -19.67
N ARG A 84 -5.63 -6.84 -20.47
CA ARG A 84 -6.33 -7.37 -21.66
C ARG A 84 -5.39 -7.66 -22.81
N GLN A 85 -4.32 -6.86 -22.93
CA GLN A 85 -3.38 -6.93 -24.05
C GLN A 85 -2.37 -8.06 -23.88
N ASP A 86 -1.94 -8.31 -22.65
CA ASP A 86 -0.90 -9.29 -22.36
C ASP A 86 -1.29 -10.14 -21.13
N LYS A 87 -1.38 -11.46 -21.35
CA LYS A 87 -1.73 -12.40 -20.30
C LYS A 87 -0.62 -12.62 -19.26
N ASP A 88 0.62 -12.30 -19.61
CA ASP A 88 1.77 -12.46 -18.72
C ASP A 88 1.92 -11.29 -17.75
N VAL A 89 1.18 -10.22 -17.95
CA VAL A 89 1.14 -9.09 -17.01
C VAL A 89 0.46 -9.52 -15.72
N VAL A 90 1.14 -9.37 -14.60
CA VAL A 90 0.61 -9.65 -13.26
C VAL A 90 0.34 -8.38 -12.47
N LEU A 91 1.09 -7.31 -12.72
CA LEU A 91 0.95 -6.03 -12.04
C LEU A 91 1.07 -4.87 -13.01
N VAL A 92 0.18 -3.90 -12.87
CA VAL A 92 0.22 -2.62 -13.58
C VAL A 92 0.25 -1.48 -12.56
N TYR A 93 1.00 -0.44 -12.84
CA TYR A 93 1.04 0.76 -12.00
C TYR A 93 1.10 2.02 -12.86
N THR A 94 0.52 3.09 -12.33
CA THR A 94 0.44 4.40 -12.98
C THR A 94 1.33 5.42 -12.30
N GLY A 95 1.46 6.59 -12.89
CA GLY A 95 1.96 7.77 -12.20
C GLY A 95 1.03 8.19 -11.08
N VAL A 96 1.58 8.80 -10.04
CA VAL A 96 0.85 9.31 -8.87
C VAL A 96 1.20 10.78 -8.62
N CYS A 97 0.20 11.61 -8.34
CA CYS A 97 0.37 13.01 -7.93
C CYS A 97 0.48 13.10 -6.41
N TYR A 98 1.43 13.90 -5.91
CA TYR A 98 1.63 14.13 -4.46
C TYR A 98 1.25 15.53 -4.01
N ASP A 99 1.19 16.48 -4.93
CA ASP A 99 0.98 17.88 -4.61
C ASP A 99 0.20 18.58 -5.71
N ILE A 100 -0.96 19.06 -5.35
CA ILE A 100 -1.84 19.80 -6.27
C ILE A 100 -1.31 21.21 -6.56
N SER A 101 -0.55 21.79 -5.62
CA SER A 101 -0.13 23.19 -5.70
C SER A 101 0.89 23.46 -6.80
N ASP A 102 1.64 22.44 -7.21
CA ASP A 102 2.75 22.60 -8.14
C ASP A 102 2.62 21.75 -9.40
N SER A 103 1.40 21.43 -9.70
CA SER A 103 0.99 20.76 -10.91
C SER A 103 1.63 19.41 -11.22
N LEU A 104 1.01 18.70 -12.04
CA LEU A 104 1.35 17.51 -12.81
C LEU A 104 2.84 17.31 -13.17
N ILE A 105 3.65 18.36 -13.12
CA ILE A 105 5.08 18.32 -13.43
C ILE A 105 5.85 17.47 -12.43
N ARG A 106 5.49 17.54 -11.15
CA ARG A 106 6.15 16.72 -10.12
C ARG A 106 5.70 15.28 -10.12
N ALA A 107 4.59 15.01 -10.72
CA ALA A 107 4.14 13.64 -10.84
C ALA A 107 4.99 12.83 -11.84
N ASN A 108 5.67 13.47 -12.74
CA ASN A 108 6.68 12.80 -13.58
C ASN A 108 7.89 12.33 -12.78
N ASP A 109 8.14 12.91 -11.61
CA ASP A 109 9.11 12.39 -10.65
C ASP A 109 8.72 11.04 -10.05
N THR A 110 7.50 10.58 -10.26
CA THR A 110 7.12 9.22 -9.91
C THR A 110 7.92 8.17 -10.65
N GLU A 111 8.44 8.50 -11.83
CA GLU A 111 9.47 7.67 -12.43
C GLU A 111 10.65 7.46 -11.52
N SER A 112 10.98 8.48 -10.76
CA SER A 112 12.11 8.42 -9.86
C SER A 112 11.76 7.80 -8.52
N LYS A 113 10.51 7.80 -8.10
CA LYS A 113 10.09 7.30 -6.78
C LYS A 113 9.28 6.01 -6.86
N GLY A 114 8.50 5.84 -7.91
CA GLY A 114 7.53 4.77 -7.94
C GLY A 114 8.06 3.41 -8.27
N VAL A 115 9.17 3.28 -9.00
CA VAL A 115 9.56 1.97 -9.50
C VAL A 115 11.02 1.81 -9.75
N ARG A 116 11.71 2.48 -9.02
CA ARG A 116 13.12 2.19 -8.97
C ARG A 116 13.33 0.82 -8.36
N LYS A 117 14.43 0.45 -8.21
CA LYS A 117 15.05 -0.73 -7.68
C LYS A 117 14.36 -1.44 -6.49
N GLY A 118 13.41 -0.83 -5.78
CA GLY A 118 12.90 -1.35 -4.54
C GLY A 118 11.41 -1.72 -4.52
N PHE A 119 10.68 -1.60 -5.62
CA PHE A 119 9.22 -1.81 -5.60
C PHE A 119 8.47 -0.82 -4.67
N GLU A 120 8.92 0.42 -4.61
CA GLU A 120 8.35 1.48 -3.76
C GLU A 120 7.02 2.03 -4.30
N MET A 121 6.20 1.19 -4.89
CA MET A 121 4.89 1.57 -5.41
C MET A 121 3.90 1.73 -4.27
N GLN A 122 3.15 2.84 -4.31
CA GLN A 122 2.06 3.09 -3.38
C GLN A 122 0.84 2.25 -3.75
N LEU A 123 -0.01 1.94 -2.78
CA LEU A 123 -1.25 1.18 -3.01
C LEU A 123 -2.13 1.84 -4.07
N VAL A 124 -2.32 3.15 -3.98
CA VAL A 124 -3.24 3.92 -4.85
C VAL A 124 -2.87 3.87 -6.33
N GLN A 125 -1.63 3.56 -6.68
CA GLN A 125 -1.17 3.56 -8.08
C GLN A 125 -1.14 2.16 -8.73
N VAL A 126 -1.51 1.10 -8.00
CA VAL A 126 -1.28 -0.29 -8.40
C VAL A 126 -2.57 -1.06 -8.59
N ALA A 127 -2.63 -1.86 -9.67
CA ALA A 127 -3.51 -3.02 -9.74
C ALA A 127 -2.72 -4.28 -10.09
N HIS A 128 -3.21 -5.43 -9.64
CA HIS A 128 -2.58 -6.71 -9.95
C HIS A 128 -3.62 -7.83 -10.15
N LYS A 129 -3.21 -8.91 -10.80
CA LYS A 129 -4.02 -10.13 -10.84
C LYS A 129 -4.14 -10.74 -9.45
N LYS A 130 -5.32 -11.24 -9.14
CA LYS A 130 -5.57 -12.01 -7.93
C LYS A 130 -4.83 -13.34 -8.05
N VAL A 131 -3.82 -13.53 -7.23
CA VAL A 131 -2.99 -14.74 -7.16
C VAL A 131 -3.06 -15.33 -5.75
N ASN A 132 -2.52 -16.54 -5.58
CA ASN A 132 -2.51 -17.20 -4.27
C ASN A 132 -1.36 -16.67 -3.39
N GLU A 133 -1.28 -15.35 -3.27
CA GLU A 133 -0.35 -14.67 -2.38
C GLU A 133 -1.13 -13.84 -1.36
N ARG A 134 -0.55 -13.65 -0.18
CA ARG A 134 -1.14 -12.83 0.86
C ARG A 134 -0.19 -11.77 1.39
N TRP A 135 -0.74 -10.70 1.88
CA TRP A 135 -0.02 -9.67 2.61
C TRP A 135 0.54 -10.21 3.92
N VAL A 136 1.69 -9.67 4.31
CA VAL A 136 2.27 -9.95 5.63
C VAL A 136 1.41 -9.27 6.70
N GLU A 137 1.02 -10.02 7.69
CA GLU A 137 0.21 -9.51 8.80
C GLU A 137 1.11 -9.02 9.95
N ARG A 138 0.51 -8.32 10.90
CA ARG A 138 1.23 -7.66 12.00
C ARG A 138 2.17 -8.59 12.77
N SER A 139 1.75 -9.82 13.03
CA SER A 139 2.56 -10.83 13.73
C SER A 139 3.73 -11.38 12.93
N GLU A 140 3.73 -11.13 11.63
CA GLU A 140 4.73 -11.66 10.68
C GLU A 140 5.62 -10.54 10.12
N TRP A 141 5.45 -9.33 10.61
CA TRP A 141 6.14 -8.17 10.04
C TRP A 141 7.65 -8.26 10.26
N ILE A 142 8.36 -8.28 9.15
CA ILE A 142 9.82 -8.37 9.10
C ILE A 142 10.50 -7.15 8.49
N SER A 143 9.72 -6.18 8.01
CA SER A 143 10.21 -4.96 7.36
C SER A 143 9.19 -3.84 7.55
N ASP A 144 9.64 -2.62 7.49
CA ASP A 144 8.77 -1.44 7.48
C ASP A 144 8.08 -1.20 6.15
N ASP A 145 8.55 -1.83 5.08
CA ASP A 145 7.99 -1.76 3.75
C ASP A 145 7.07 -2.95 3.43
N LEU A 146 5.84 -2.85 3.90
CA LEU A 146 4.80 -3.85 3.66
C LEU A 146 4.51 -4.03 2.16
N PHE A 147 4.51 -2.93 1.40
CA PHE A 147 4.14 -2.97 -0.02
C PHE A 147 5.21 -3.67 -0.84
N ALA A 148 6.49 -3.32 -0.65
CA ALA A 148 7.59 -3.97 -1.34
C ALA A 148 7.65 -5.48 -1.05
N MET A 149 7.35 -5.91 0.17
CA MET A 149 7.26 -7.33 0.49
C MET A 149 6.20 -8.05 -0.35
N TYR A 150 5.04 -7.44 -0.53
CA TYR A 150 3.99 -8.05 -1.33
C TYR A 150 4.28 -8.00 -2.83
N TRP A 151 4.74 -6.84 -3.35
CA TRP A 151 5.09 -6.73 -4.76
C TRP A 151 6.16 -7.74 -5.18
N ARG A 152 7.13 -8.01 -4.32
CA ARG A 152 8.16 -9.03 -4.58
C ARG A 152 7.57 -10.43 -4.74
N LYS A 153 6.52 -10.79 -3.99
CA LYS A 153 5.84 -12.07 -4.17
C LYS A 153 5.20 -12.18 -5.56
N LEU A 154 4.71 -11.09 -6.11
CA LEU A 154 4.06 -11.08 -7.43
C LEU A 154 5.04 -11.29 -8.60
N THR A 155 6.32 -11.04 -8.42
CA THR A 155 7.32 -11.14 -9.50
C THR A 155 7.45 -12.53 -10.12
N ILE A 156 7.10 -13.57 -9.38
CA ILE A 156 7.15 -14.96 -9.89
C ILE A 156 5.92 -15.32 -10.74
N HIS A 157 4.88 -14.50 -10.70
CA HIS A 157 3.61 -14.75 -11.37
C HIS A 157 3.48 -14.04 -12.72
N GLY A 158 4.40 -13.15 -13.08
CA GLY A 158 4.39 -12.46 -14.37
C GLY A 158 5.12 -11.13 -14.39
N SER A 159 4.92 -10.38 -15.45
CA SER A 159 5.58 -9.10 -15.69
C SER A 159 4.86 -7.93 -15.01
N PHE A 160 5.62 -6.86 -14.78
CA PHE A 160 5.11 -5.58 -14.27
C PHE A 160 5.13 -4.55 -15.40
N ILE A 161 4.02 -3.87 -15.60
CA ILE A 161 3.87 -2.83 -16.64
C ILE A 161 3.66 -1.48 -15.98
N ARG A 162 4.40 -0.51 -16.50
CA ARG A 162 4.27 0.88 -16.13
C ARG A 162 3.45 1.66 -17.15
N ILE A 163 2.53 2.48 -16.64
CA ILE A 163 1.82 3.51 -17.37
C ILE A 163 2.36 4.87 -16.91
N SER A 164 2.79 5.71 -17.86
CA SER A 164 3.39 7.02 -17.52
C SER A 164 2.35 8.06 -17.11
N ASP A 165 1.09 7.84 -17.46
CA ASP A 165 0.00 8.74 -17.12
C ASP A 165 -0.25 8.77 -15.62
N ILE A 166 -0.59 9.95 -15.12
CA ILE A 166 -0.94 10.18 -13.73
C ILE A 166 -2.44 10.01 -13.60
N THR A 167 -2.86 9.05 -12.80
CA THR A 167 -4.27 8.68 -12.70
C THR A 167 -4.78 8.64 -11.26
N CYS A 168 -3.94 8.97 -10.31
CA CYS A 168 -4.30 8.96 -8.90
C CYS A 168 -3.53 10.00 -8.09
N PHE A 169 -4.04 10.29 -6.91
CA PHE A 169 -3.43 11.23 -5.97
C PHE A 169 -3.17 10.53 -4.64
N TRP A 170 -1.95 10.67 -4.14
CA TRP A 170 -1.51 10.23 -2.84
C TRP A 170 -1.42 11.42 -1.90
N THR A 171 -2.17 11.39 -0.82
CA THR A 171 -2.29 12.50 0.12
C THR A 171 -1.15 12.47 1.15
N PRO A 172 -0.21 13.40 1.11
CA PRO A 172 0.85 13.46 2.13
C PRO A 172 0.30 13.97 3.46
N HIS A 173 0.54 13.24 4.54
CA HIS A 173 0.21 13.69 5.89
C HIS A 173 1.19 13.17 6.95
N PRO A 174 1.32 13.85 8.12
CA PRO A 174 2.36 13.55 9.11
C PRO A 174 2.17 12.21 9.83
N PHE A 175 1.00 11.61 9.74
CA PHE A 175 0.69 10.33 10.39
C PHE A 175 0.93 9.11 9.50
N GLN A 176 1.46 9.30 8.31
CA GLN A 176 1.83 8.19 7.44
C GLN A 176 2.95 7.36 8.04
N ARG A 177 2.96 6.07 7.69
CA ARG A 177 3.92 5.09 8.21
C ARG A 177 5.37 5.55 8.12
N HIS A 178 5.80 6.01 6.95
CA HIS A 178 7.17 6.49 6.75
C HIS A 178 7.51 7.72 7.59
N SER A 179 6.54 8.61 7.81
CA SER A 179 6.71 9.77 8.69
C SER A 179 6.83 9.39 10.16
N ILE A 180 6.13 8.33 10.57
CA ILE A 180 6.20 7.79 11.94
C ILE A 180 7.54 7.12 12.20
N ILE A 181 8.08 6.40 11.22
CA ILE A 181 9.34 5.66 11.30
C ILE A 181 10.53 6.63 11.28
N SER A 182 10.45 7.70 10.51
CA SER A 182 11.53 8.67 10.37
C SER A 182 11.90 9.34 11.70
N GLU A 183 13.18 9.37 12.04
CA GLU A 183 13.70 10.13 13.20
C GLU A 183 13.37 11.61 13.12
N LYS A 184 13.34 12.18 11.93
CA LYS A 184 12.94 13.56 11.66
C LYS A 184 11.57 13.91 12.25
N HIS A 185 10.70 12.95 12.37
CA HIS A 185 9.36 13.08 12.95
C HIS A 185 9.25 12.46 14.34
N GLY A 186 10.38 12.21 15.01
CA GLY A 186 10.40 11.56 16.32
C GLY A 186 9.99 10.07 16.24
N GLY A 187 10.37 9.42 15.15
CA GLY A 187 10.12 8.01 14.90
C GLY A 187 10.92 7.07 15.78
N GLY A 188 11.14 5.90 15.26
CA GLY A 188 11.89 4.84 15.91
C GLY A 188 11.03 3.62 16.22
N LEU A 189 11.69 2.53 16.58
CA LEU A 189 11.07 1.22 16.70
C LEU A 189 9.89 1.19 17.69
N ASN A 190 10.04 1.83 18.84
CA ASN A 190 8.98 1.88 19.85
C ASN A 190 7.74 2.63 19.35
N ARG A 191 7.92 3.66 18.53
CA ARG A 191 6.82 4.40 17.93
C ARG A 191 6.10 3.60 16.87
N VAL A 192 6.85 2.90 16.01
CA VAL A 192 6.31 1.95 15.05
C VAL A 192 5.50 0.88 15.77
N ARG A 193 6.05 0.30 16.81
CA ARG A 193 5.39 -0.72 17.64
C ARG A 193 4.07 -0.19 18.23
N SER A 194 4.11 0.99 18.84
CA SER A 194 2.94 1.60 19.47
C SER A 194 1.86 1.93 18.44
N HIS A 195 2.25 2.56 17.33
CA HIS A 195 1.30 2.97 16.29
C HIS A 195 0.59 1.77 15.65
N TYR A 196 1.37 0.75 15.26
CA TYR A 196 0.81 -0.45 14.62
C TYR A 196 0.35 -1.52 15.61
N LYS A 197 0.40 -1.25 16.92
CA LYS A 197 0.02 -2.19 17.98
C LYS A 197 0.71 -3.56 17.87
N ILE A 198 2.00 -3.55 17.49
CA ILE A 198 2.79 -4.76 17.31
C ILE A 198 3.23 -5.27 18.67
N GLN A 199 2.87 -6.51 19.01
CA GLN A 199 3.21 -7.14 20.28
C GLN A 199 4.38 -8.13 20.16
N HIS A 200 4.73 -8.52 18.95
CA HIS A 200 5.83 -9.45 18.66
C HIS A 200 7.12 -8.69 18.35
N PRO A 201 8.28 -9.33 18.48
CA PRO A 201 9.55 -8.78 18.04
C PRO A 201 9.48 -8.32 16.58
N ILE A 202 10.05 -7.17 16.30
CA ILE A 202 10.16 -6.65 14.95
C ILE A 202 11.51 -7.08 14.38
N ARG A 203 11.51 -7.59 13.15
CA ARG A 203 12.71 -7.78 12.37
C ARG A 203 12.87 -6.62 11.42
N ILE A 204 14.05 -6.00 11.44
CA ILE A 204 14.37 -4.85 10.59
C ILE A 204 15.34 -5.31 9.53
N ARG A 205 15.03 -5.03 8.27
CA ARG A 205 15.99 -5.26 7.20
C ARG A 205 17.04 -4.17 7.24
N ILE A 206 18.31 -4.58 7.36
CA ILE A 206 19.46 -3.70 7.35
C ILE A 206 20.30 -3.80 6.07
N ALA A 207 20.09 -4.87 5.28
CA ALA A 207 20.67 -5.04 3.95
C ALA A 207 19.83 -6.05 3.15
N LYS A 208 20.14 -6.25 1.87
CA LYS A 208 19.34 -7.05 0.93
C LYS A 208 18.85 -8.40 1.48
N GLU A 209 19.68 -9.08 2.29
CA GLU A 209 19.33 -10.37 2.89
C GLU A 209 19.69 -10.43 4.38
N LYS A 210 20.03 -9.28 4.98
CA LYS A 210 20.41 -9.17 6.38
C LYS A 210 19.28 -8.50 7.15
N PHE A 211 18.93 -9.12 8.27
CA PHE A 211 17.91 -8.62 9.18
C PHE A 211 18.47 -8.51 10.58
N TRP A 212 17.97 -7.57 11.33
CA TRP A 212 18.12 -7.51 12.76
C TRP A 212 16.82 -7.92 13.43
N ASP A 213 16.95 -8.79 14.39
CA ASP A 213 15.87 -9.15 15.30
C ASP A 213 15.94 -8.24 16.53
N GLU A 214 14.80 -7.77 16.98
CA GLU A 214 14.70 -6.88 18.12
C GLU A 214 15.34 -7.45 19.40
N TYR A 215 15.28 -8.74 19.61
CA TYR A 215 15.87 -9.37 20.78
C TYR A 215 17.38 -9.54 20.68
N GLU A 216 17.89 -9.76 19.47
CA GLU A 216 19.33 -9.99 19.26
C GLU A 216 20.16 -8.72 19.39
N LEU A 217 19.54 -7.56 19.08
CA LEU A 217 20.29 -6.31 18.92
C LEU A 217 19.67 -5.14 19.68
N TYR A 218 18.86 -5.40 20.68
CA TYR A 218 18.18 -4.35 21.44
C TYR A 218 19.12 -3.28 22.00
N SER A 219 20.36 -3.64 22.35
CA SER A 219 21.39 -2.71 22.80
C SER A 219 21.86 -1.75 21.71
N ASP A 220 21.78 -2.18 20.46
CA ASP A 220 22.27 -1.45 19.30
C ASP A 220 21.20 -0.57 18.65
N PHE A 221 19.93 -0.79 19.00
CA PHE A 221 18.81 -0.04 18.45
C PHE A 221 18.88 1.47 18.66
N LYS A 222 19.59 1.93 19.66
CA LYS A 222 19.85 3.36 19.88
C LYS A 222 20.66 4.02 18.78
N ASN A 223 21.43 3.19 18.05
CA ASN A 223 22.34 3.63 17.00
C ASN A 223 21.85 3.19 15.60
N ILE A 224 20.71 2.51 15.53
CA ILE A 224 20.15 2.12 14.26
C ILE A 224 19.43 3.33 13.69
N THR A 225 20.03 3.90 12.71
CA THR A 225 19.32 4.75 11.77
C THR A 225 18.20 3.91 11.16
N PRO A 226 16.97 4.41 11.12
CA PRO A 226 15.82 3.62 10.71
C PRO A 226 16.06 2.94 9.38
N ALA A 227 15.44 1.80 9.18
CA ALA A 227 15.47 1.03 7.93
C ALA A 227 15.21 1.87 6.65
N VAL A 228 14.73 3.09 6.81
CA VAL A 228 14.63 4.14 5.80
C VAL A 228 15.96 4.46 5.11
N GLU A 229 17.08 4.52 5.84
CA GLU A 229 18.38 4.82 5.21
C GLU A 229 18.92 3.66 4.37
N GLU A 230 18.59 2.43 4.75
CA GLU A 230 18.98 1.29 3.93
C GLU A 230 18.07 1.07 2.73
N GLN A 231 16.83 1.51 2.79
CA GLN A 231 16.00 1.60 1.59
C GLN A 231 16.57 2.61 0.59
N GLU A 232 17.20 3.69 1.07
CA GLU A 232 17.93 4.62 0.19
C GLU A 232 19.22 4.04 -0.36
N SER A 233 19.91 3.18 0.37
CA SER A 233 21.13 2.52 -0.10
C SER A 233 20.90 1.34 -1.06
N LEU A 234 19.66 0.84 -1.12
CA LEU A 234 19.21 -0.15 -2.10
C LEU A 234 18.68 0.49 -3.41
N LYS A 235 18.80 1.85 -3.49
CA LYS A 235 18.50 2.61 -4.72
C LYS A 235 19.68 2.51 -5.74
#